data_e14a8bcf45bdc2c49fe6326ce59740dd
#
_entry.id   e14a8bcf45bdc2c49fe6326ce59740dd
#
_cell.length_a   1.000
_cell.length_b   1.000
_cell.length_c   1.000
_cell.angle_alpha   90.00
_cell.angle_beta   90.00
_cell.angle_gamma   90.00
#
_symmetry.space_group_name_H-M   'P 1'
#
loop_
_entity.id
_entity.type
_entity.pdbx_description
1 polymer ?
#
loop_
_entity_poly.entity_id
_entity_poly.type
_entity_poly.pdbx_seq_one_letter_code
_entity_poly.pdbx_strand_id
1 'polypeptide(L)'
;MDTQHAVEDFWARRDAQKSKLGDGGTAGGAARGNGHMKALEALVKNIFIDCGIPEECIKTGQPYLPGYYRVRKQWDLVVKYKGVLVAAFEFKSQAGSVAKNFNNRFEEALGSATDIEAAQRKNEQSPFGQVPPWLGYVFILQETPETEKEGRATRAMFPTDAAFQGLSYNQRYQEMIRRFIGERVYDAGWFITTKRADGDISYLEPLATATASVLYAAIEGRVKVVKAMLKEQ
;
A
#
# COMPACT_ATOMS: atom_id res chain seq x y z
N MET A 1 -16.65 6.96 -3.00
CA MET A 1 -15.35 7.24 -2.33
C MET A 1 -14.96 8.69 -2.56
N ASP A 2 -14.65 9.43 -1.52
CA ASP A 2 -14.17 10.81 -1.64
C ASP A 2 -12.63 10.83 -1.58
N THR A 3 -12.02 10.53 -2.72
CA THR A 3 -10.55 10.47 -2.86
C THR A 3 -9.92 11.86 -2.71
N GLN A 4 -10.59 12.92 -3.22
CA GLN A 4 -10.08 14.28 -3.13
C GLN A 4 -9.92 14.69 -1.67
N HIS A 5 -10.95 14.49 -0.86
CA HIS A 5 -10.88 14.80 0.56
C HIS A 5 -9.81 13.97 1.31
N ALA A 6 -9.65 12.69 0.95
CA ALA A 6 -8.61 11.86 1.56
C ALA A 6 -7.18 12.32 1.21
N VAL A 7 -6.96 12.84 0.01
CA VAL A 7 -5.68 13.42 -0.40
C VAL A 7 -5.43 14.77 0.30
N GLU A 8 -6.45 15.57 0.49
CA GLU A 8 -6.35 16.82 1.27
C GLU A 8 -6.01 16.54 2.74
N ASP A 9 -6.69 15.57 3.39
CA ASP A 9 -6.37 15.13 4.77
C ASP A 9 -4.94 14.57 4.87
N PHE A 10 -4.49 13.82 3.86
CA PHE A 10 -3.10 13.36 3.79
C PHE A 10 -2.12 14.53 3.90
N TRP A 11 -2.33 15.60 3.17
CA TRP A 11 -1.47 16.77 3.20
C TRP A 11 -1.58 17.54 4.51
N ALA A 12 -2.78 17.77 5.01
CA ALA A 12 -3.01 18.47 6.27
C ALA A 12 -2.29 17.78 7.45
N ARG A 13 -2.39 16.45 7.53
CA ARG A 13 -1.70 15.66 8.57
C ARG A 13 -0.19 15.67 8.39
N ARG A 14 0.28 15.63 7.15
CA ARG A 14 1.71 15.68 6.86
C ARG A 14 2.31 17.02 7.25
N ASP A 15 1.63 18.12 7.00
CA ASP A 15 2.07 19.46 7.40
C ASP A 15 2.07 19.60 8.93
N ALA A 16 1.04 19.10 9.61
CA ALA A 16 1.00 19.06 11.07
C ALA A 16 2.14 18.22 11.68
N GLN A 17 2.55 17.12 11.02
CA GLN A 17 3.71 16.34 11.45
C GLN A 17 5.02 17.12 11.29
N LYS A 18 5.19 17.86 10.18
CA LYS A 18 6.39 18.69 9.95
C LYS A 18 6.49 19.82 10.97
N SER A 19 5.39 20.49 11.29
CA SER A 19 5.35 21.59 12.28
C SER A 19 5.79 21.09 13.67
N LYS A 20 5.30 19.93 14.11
CA LYS A 20 5.70 19.30 15.39
C LYS A 20 7.19 18.94 15.45
N LEU A 21 7.83 18.64 14.32
CA LEU A 21 9.26 18.34 14.24
C LEU A 21 10.11 19.62 14.34
N GLY A 22 9.60 20.76 13.84
CA GLY A 22 10.25 22.07 13.94
C GLY A 22 10.29 22.63 15.37
N ASP A 23 9.33 22.23 16.21
CA ASP A 23 9.19 22.70 17.61
C ASP A 23 9.93 21.83 18.64
N GLY A 24 10.97 21.09 18.25
CA GLY A 24 11.83 20.33 19.16
C GLY A 24 11.33 18.94 19.54
N GLY A 25 10.35 18.39 18.81
CA GLY A 25 9.90 17.01 18.97
C GLY A 25 10.97 16.01 18.52
N THR A 26 11.16 14.93 19.29
CA THR A 26 12.15 13.89 18.96
C THR A 26 11.85 13.26 17.58
N ALA A 27 12.82 13.35 16.68
CA ALA A 27 12.74 12.87 15.28
C ALA A 27 12.36 11.39 15.14
N GLY A 28 12.48 10.59 16.19
CA GLY A 28 12.26 9.14 16.17
C GLY A 28 10.80 8.68 16.20
N GLY A 29 9.89 9.45 16.76
CA GLY A 29 8.47 9.08 16.91
C GLY A 29 7.58 9.59 15.76
N ALA A 30 7.80 10.82 15.32
CA ALA A 30 6.97 11.46 14.29
C ALA A 30 7.28 10.93 12.87
N ALA A 31 8.52 10.52 12.60
CA ALA A 31 8.93 9.97 11.30
C ALA A 31 8.40 8.54 11.04
N ARG A 32 8.00 7.81 12.08
CA ARG A 32 7.54 6.41 11.97
C ARG A 32 6.01 6.26 11.95
N GLY A 33 5.26 7.30 12.19
CA GLY A 33 3.81 7.26 12.24
C GLY A 33 3.17 7.37 10.86
N ASN A 34 2.42 6.35 10.43
CA ASN A 34 1.62 6.35 9.19
C ASN A 34 0.33 7.21 9.33
N GLY A 35 0.31 8.13 10.29
CA GLY A 35 -0.88 8.95 10.62
C GLY A 35 -1.46 9.75 9.46
N HIS A 36 -0.62 10.12 8.49
CA HIS A 36 -1.04 10.83 7.29
C HIS A 36 -1.79 9.96 6.27
N MET A 37 -1.71 8.62 6.38
CA MET A 37 -2.44 7.70 5.51
C MET A 37 -3.85 7.33 6.03
N LYS A 38 -4.26 7.83 7.19
CA LYS A 38 -5.49 7.41 7.88
C LYS A 38 -6.78 7.63 7.08
N ALA A 39 -6.86 8.68 6.28
CA ALA A 39 -8.05 8.91 5.45
C ALA A 39 -8.15 7.89 4.32
N LEU A 40 -7.04 7.55 3.66
CA LEU A 40 -6.99 6.50 2.64
C LEU A 40 -7.27 5.11 3.26
N GLU A 41 -6.73 4.85 4.46
CA GLU A 41 -7.02 3.64 5.23
C GLU A 41 -8.52 3.53 5.56
N ALA A 42 -9.15 4.63 5.97
CA ALA A 42 -10.58 4.68 6.25
C ALA A 42 -11.44 4.43 4.99
N LEU A 43 -11.04 4.95 3.83
CA LEU A 43 -11.73 4.66 2.57
C LEU A 43 -11.68 3.17 2.24
N VAL A 44 -10.51 2.53 2.34
CA VAL A 44 -10.39 1.07 2.10
C VAL A 44 -11.18 0.27 3.12
N LYS A 45 -11.16 0.65 4.41
CA LYS A 45 -12.00 0.05 5.45
C LYS A 45 -13.47 0.10 5.07
N ASN A 46 -13.96 1.26 4.63
CA ASN A 46 -15.36 1.46 4.25
C ASN A 46 -15.77 0.57 3.06
N ILE A 47 -14.88 0.33 2.09
CA ILE A 47 -15.17 -0.62 0.99
C ILE A 47 -15.49 -2.00 1.55
N PHE A 48 -14.72 -2.51 2.52
CA PHE A 48 -15.01 -3.81 3.13
C PHE A 48 -16.35 -3.82 3.87
N ILE A 49 -16.70 -2.73 4.56
CA ILE A 49 -18.00 -2.58 5.24
C ILE A 49 -19.14 -2.56 4.21
N ASP A 50 -19.01 -1.80 3.12
CA ASP A 50 -19.98 -1.74 2.01
C ASP A 50 -20.18 -3.12 1.36
N CYS A 51 -19.11 -3.92 1.28
CA CYS A 51 -19.17 -5.31 0.81
C CYS A 51 -19.75 -6.27 1.85
N GLY A 52 -20.16 -5.78 3.03
CA GLY A 52 -20.82 -6.53 4.08
C GLY A 52 -19.87 -7.36 4.96
N ILE A 53 -18.66 -6.88 5.18
CA ILE A 53 -17.77 -7.35 6.25
C ILE A 53 -18.08 -6.52 7.51
N PRO A 54 -18.39 -7.16 8.67
CA PRO A 54 -18.61 -6.45 9.91
C PRO A 54 -17.38 -5.61 10.32
N GLU A 55 -17.62 -4.41 10.85
CA GLU A 55 -16.54 -3.47 11.20
C GLU A 55 -15.56 -4.06 12.20
N GLU A 56 -16.02 -4.84 13.16
CA GLU A 56 -15.20 -5.52 14.17
C GLU A 56 -14.21 -6.54 13.58
N CYS A 57 -14.46 -7.01 12.34
CA CYS A 57 -13.58 -7.91 11.59
C CYS A 57 -12.44 -7.18 10.89
N ILE A 58 -12.46 -5.84 10.88
CA ILE A 58 -11.46 -5.00 10.22
C ILE A 58 -10.60 -4.33 11.30
N LYS A 59 -9.32 -4.65 11.31
CA LYS A 59 -8.35 -4.08 12.26
C LYS A 59 -7.43 -3.12 11.56
N THR A 60 -7.42 -1.89 12.05
CA THR A 60 -6.46 -0.83 11.72
C THR A 60 -5.56 -0.55 12.92
N GLY A 61 -4.63 0.40 12.82
CA GLY A 61 -3.73 0.70 13.94
C GLY A 61 -2.62 -0.33 14.10
N GLN A 62 -2.16 -0.86 12.99
CA GLN A 62 -0.96 -1.68 12.87
C GLN A 62 -1.09 -3.08 13.51
N PRO A 63 -2.11 -3.87 13.16
CA PRO A 63 -2.25 -5.25 13.62
C PRO A 63 -1.07 -6.13 13.17
N TYR A 64 -0.72 -7.12 13.98
CA TYR A 64 0.34 -8.08 13.68
C TYR A 64 -0.21 -9.35 13.04
N LEU A 65 0.45 -9.80 11.97
CA LEU A 65 0.27 -11.14 11.41
C LEU A 65 1.55 -11.95 11.57
N PRO A 66 1.47 -13.28 11.76
CA PRO A 66 2.65 -14.14 11.79
C PRO A 66 3.37 -14.12 10.44
N GLY A 67 4.68 -14.26 10.47
CA GLY A 67 5.55 -14.45 9.32
C GLY A 67 6.14 -15.86 9.30
N TYR A 68 6.96 -16.13 8.29
CA TYR A 68 7.79 -17.33 8.19
C TYR A 68 9.27 -17.03 8.47
N TYR A 69 9.78 -15.96 7.86
CA TYR A 69 11.17 -15.52 8.04
C TYR A 69 11.36 -14.63 9.25
N ARG A 70 10.28 -14.12 9.83
CA ARG A 70 10.22 -13.33 11.07
C ARG A 70 9.03 -13.77 11.89
N VAL A 71 9.11 -13.58 13.21
CA VAL A 71 8.04 -13.99 14.13
C VAL A 71 6.70 -13.38 13.77
N ARG A 72 6.68 -12.10 13.44
CA ARG A 72 5.48 -11.35 13.08
C ARG A 72 5.80 -10.10 12.27
N LYS A 73 4.85 -9.65 11.47
CA LYS A 73 4.88 -8.37 10.77
C LYS A 73 3.66 -7.53 11.14
N GLN A 74 3.90 -6.25 11.29
CA GLN A 74 2.86 -5.24 11.47
C GLN A 74 2.31 -4.81 10.10
N TRP A 75 0.99 -4.89 9.92
CA TRP A 75 0.28 -4.45 8.74
C TRP A 75 -0.53 -3.20 9.07
N ASP A 76 -0.87 -2.38 8.08
CA ASP A 76 -1.63 -1.16 8.33
C ASP A 76 -3.13 -1.48 8.51
N LEU A 77 -3.70 -2.36 7.68
CA LEU A 77 -5.07 -2.83 7.78
C LEU A 77 -5.12 -4.35 7.56
N VAL A 78 -5.88 -5.05 8.40
CA VAL A 78 -6.11 -6.50 8.32
C VAL A 78 -7.60 -6.79 8.45
N VAL A 79 -8.12 -7.61 7.55
CA VAL A 79 -9.50 -8.08 7.57
C VAL A 79 -9.52 -9.58 7.87
N LYS A 80 -10.07 -9.95 9.05
CA LYS A 80 -10.25 -11.35 9.46
C LYS A 80 -11.74 -11.63 9.65
N TYR A 81 -12.28 -12.56 8.88
CA TYR A 81 -13.69 -12.93 8.94
C TYR A 81 -13.85 -14.44 9.10
N LYS A 82 -14.58 -14.89 10.14
CA LYS A 82 -14.83 -16.31 10.43
C LYS A 82 -13.56 -17.19 10.39
N GLY A 83 -12.46 -16.70 11.00
CA GLY A 83 -11.19 -17.42 11.05
C GLY A 83 -10.30 -17.32 9.81
N VAL A 84 -10.77 -16.71 8.71
CA VAL A 84 -10.03 -16.54 7.46
C VAL A 84 -9.43 -15.14 7.36
N LEU A 85 -8.20 -15.05 6.88
CA LEU A 85 -7.60 -13.79 6.45
C LEU A 85 -8.21 -13.37 5.10
N VAL A 86 -9.15 -12.44 5.14
CA VAL A 86 -9.78 -11.91 3.92
C VAL A 86 -8.79 -11.06 3.14
N ALA A 87 -8.09 -10.15 3.84
CA ALA A 87 -7.11 -9.26 3.22
C ALA A 87 -6.12 -8.70 4.25
N ALA A 88 -4.92 -8.31 3.77
CA ALA A 88 -3.98 -7.47 4.49
C ALA A 88 -3.47 -6.36 3.56
N PHE A 89 -3.38 -5.13 4.07
CA PHE A 89 -2.99 -3.95 3.30
C PHE A 89 -1.77 -3.26 3.88
N GLU A 90 -0.91 -2.82 2.97
CA GLU A 90 0.16 -1.85 3.20
C GLU A 90 -0.23 -0.51 2.59
N PHE A 91 -0.03 0.56 3.36
CA PHE A 91 -0.21 1.94 2.92
C PHE A 91 1.14 2.65 2.95
N LYS A 92 1.58 3.13 1.83
CA LYS A 92 2.87 3.79 1.69
C LYS A 92 2.75 5.14 1.02
N SER A 93 3.61 6.05 1.41
CA SER A 93 3.72 7.35 0.77
C SER A 93 5.17 7.69 0.45
N GLN A 94 5.35 8.47 -0.60
CA GLN A 94 6.63 9.07 -0.91
C GLN A 94 6.46 10.55 -1.23
N ALA A 95 6.92 11.40 -0.32
CA ALA A 95 6.95 12.84 -0.52
C ALA A 95 8.33 13.38 -0.11
N GLY A 96 9.11 13.78 -1.10
CA GLY A 96 10.54 14.10 -0.98
C GLY A 96 11.46 12.89 -0.92
N SER A 97 12.76 13.11 -1.12
CA SER A 97 13.83 12.08 -1.10
C SER A 97 13.53 10.84 -1.97
N VAL A 98 12.95 11.06 -3.14
CA VAL A 98 12.38 10.03 -4.00
C VAL A 98 13.44 9.03 -4.44
N ALA A 99 14.57 9.53 -4.94
CA ALA A 99 15.67 8.70 -5.43
C ALA A 99 16.27 7.79 -4.34
N LYS A 100 16.39 8.31 -3.11
CA LYS A 100 16.99 7.59 -1.98
C LYS A 100 16.09 6.44 -1.49
N ASN A 101 14.76 6.60 -1.58
CA ASN A 101 13.83 5.68 -0.96
C ASN A 101 13.21 4.68 -1.95
N PHE A 102 13.47 4.78 -3.25
CA PHE A 102 12.86 3.91 -4.25
C PHE A 102 13.13 2.42 -3.96
N ASN A 103 14.41 2.06 -3.80
CA ASN A 103 14.79 0.67 -3.52
C ASN A 103 14.21 0.19 -2.18
N ASN A 104 14.25 1.01 -1.15
CA ASN A 104 13.69 0.64 0.16
C ASN A 104 12.19 0.31 0.07
N ARG A 105 11.40 1.09 -0.70
CA ARG A 105 9.98 0.82 -0.91
C ARG A 105 9.74 -0.49 -1.62
N PHE A 106 10.57 -0.78 -2.61
CA PHE A 106 10.53 -2.04 -3.35
C PHE A 106 10.86 -3.24 -2.45
N GLU A 107 11.97 -3.17 -1.70
CA GLU A 107 12.42 -4.24 -0.81
C GLU A 107 11.42 -4.50 0.34
N GLU A 108 10.88 -3.46 0.97
CA GLU A 108 9.86 -3.57 2.01
C GLU A 108 8.60 -4.29 1.49
N ALA A 109 8.14 -3.94 0.29
CA ALA A 109 6.94 -4.52 -0.30
C ALA A 109 7.14 -6.01 -0.63
N LEU A 110 8.21 -6.34 -1.35
CA LEU A 110 8.53 -7.72 -1.70
C LEU A 110 8.75 -8.59 -0.47
N GLY A 111 9.55 -8.11 0.49
CA GLY A 111 9.81 -8.83 1.72
C GLY A 111 8.53 -9.11 2.53
N SER A 112 7.58 -8.18 2.52
CA SER A 112 6.30 -8.34 3.21
C SER A 112 5.40 -9.38 2.56
N ALA A 113 5.27 -9.31 1.22
CA ALA A 113 4.46 -10.26 0.46
C ALA A 113 5.05 -11.67 0.52
N THR A 114 6.35 -11.81 0.30
CA THR A 114 7.04 -13.10 0.34
C THR A 114 6.93 -13.77 1.71
N ASP A 115 7.04 -13.00 2.78
CA ASP A 115 6.99 -13.53 4.15
C ASP A 115 5.61 -14.09 4.52
N ILE A 116 4.54 -13.38 4.20
CA ILE A 116 3.16 -13.84 4.50
C ILE A 116 2.76 -15.04 3.65
N GLU A 117 3.16 -15.07 2.37
CA GLU A 117 2.93 -16.24 1.52
C GLU A 117 3.70 -17.46 2.00
N ALA A 118 4.95 -17.27 2.42
CA ALA A 118 5.74 -18.33 3.00
C ALA A 118 5.12 -18.84 4.31
N ALA A 119 4.59 -17.95 5.16
CA ALA A 119 3.89 -18.33 6.39
C ALA A 119 2.66 -19.21 6.10
N GLN A 120 1.87 -18.88 5.07
CA GLN A 120 0.73 -19.69 4.66
C GLN A 120 1.12 -21.09 4.19
N ARG A 121 2.22 -21.19 3.44
CA ARG A 121 2.59 -22.46 2.78
C ARG A 121 3.51 -23.36 3.58
N LYS A 122 4.34 -22.79 4.47
CA LYS A 122 5.46 -23.50 5.10
C LYS A 122 5.30 -23.69 6.61
N ASN A 123 4.43 -22.93 7.28
CA ASN A 123 4.15 -23.19 8.69
C ASN A 123 3.38 -24.52 8.82
N GLU A 124 3.61 -25.27 9.87
CA GLU A 124 2.97 -26.57 10.13
C GLU A 124 1.45 -26.49 10.08
N GLN A 125 0.89 -25.37 10.55
CA GLN A 125 -0.53 -25.05 10.41
C GLN A 125 -0.65 -23.74 9.64
N SER A 126 -1.44 -23.75 8.57
CA SER A 126 -1.75 -22.53 7.81
C SER A 126 -2.41 -21.49 8.72
N PRO A 127 -1.75 -20.38 9.05
CA PRO A 127 -2.23 -19.47 10.09
C PRO A 127 -3.42 -18.62 9.64
N PHE A 128 -3.68 -18.54 8.33
CA PHE A 128 -4.64 -17.62 7.74
C PHE A 128 -5.93 -18.28 7.27
N GLY A 129 -6.12 -19.56 7.59
CA GLY A 129 -7.27 -20.35 7.19
C GLY A 129 -7.09 -21.01 5.81
N GLN A 130 -8.18 -21.47 5.23
CA GLN A 130 -8.15 -22.29 4.00
C GLN A 130 -7.96 -21.48 2.71
N VAL A 131 -8.06 -20.16 2.78
CA VAL A 131 -7.94 -19.27 1.62
C VAL A 131 -6.56 -18.63 1.62
N PRO A 132 -5.86 -18.60 0.46
CA PRO A 132 -4.58 -17.91 0.36
C PRO A 132 -4.68 -16.45 0.83
N PRO A 133 -3.65 -15.90 1.46
CA PRO A 133 -3.59 -14.48 1.77
C PRO A 133 -3.91 -13.64 0.53
N TRP A 134 -4.63 -12.54 0.72
CA TRP A 134 -4.93 -11.57 -0.33
C TRP A 134 -4.38 -10.22 0.10
N LEU A 135 -3.50 -9.66 -0.71
CA LEU A 135 -2.70 -8.51 -0.35
C LEU A 135 -3.08 -7.28 -1.18
N GLY A 136 -3.27 -6.16 -0.51
CA GLY A 136 -3.50 -4.87 -1.14
C GLY A 136 -2.35 -3.88 -0.87
N TYR A 137 -2.00 -3.07 -1.86
CA TYR A 137 -0.96 -2.06 -1.78
C TYR A 137 -1.49 -0.69 -2.19
N VAL A 138 -1.53 0.25 -1.25
CA VAL A 138 -1.96 1.63 -1.50
C VAL A 138 -0.75 2.54 -1.44
N PHE A 139 -0.50 3.28 -2.51
CA PHE A 139 0.67 4.13 -2.60
C PHE A 139 0.30 5.53 -3.09
N ILE A 140 0.73 6.56 -2.34
CA ILE A 140 0.60 7.95 -2.73
C ILE A 140 1.97 8.58 -2.96
N LEU A 141 2.19 9.14 -4.14
CA LEU A 141 3.42 9.80 -4.58
C LEU A 141 3.19 11.31 -4.74
N GLN A 142 4.03 12.10 -4.12
CA GLN A 142 4.05 13.54 -4.41
C GLN A 142 4.71 13.79 -5.77
N GLU A 143 4.03 14.52 -6.65
CA GLU A 143 4.63 15.05 -7.88
C GLU A 143 5.47 16.29 -7.56
N THR A 144 6.72 16.27 -7.99
CA THR A 144 7.69 17.35 -7.85
C THR A 144 8.60 17.37 -9.09
N PRO A 145 9.34 18.46 -9.33
CA PRO A 145 10.35 18.44 -10.39
C PRO A 145 11.38 17.31 -10.24
N GLU A 146 11.62 16.81 -9.02
CA GLU A 146 12.51 15.66 -8.78
C GLU A 146 11.88 14.34 -9.24
N THR A 147 10.57 14.13 -8.99
CA THR A 147 9.88 12.91 -9.41
C THR A 147 9.73 12.79 -10.92
N GLU A 148 9.68 13.91 -11.62
CA GLU A 148 9.53 13.96 -13.07
C GLU A 148 10.86 13.93 -13.84
N LYS A 149 11.98 14.01 -13.13
CA LYS A 149 13.29 13.82 -13.75
C LYS A 149 13.57 12.36 -14.03
N GLU A 150 14.22 12.12 -15.16
CA GLU A 150 14.77 10.81 -15.48
C GLU A 150 15.68 10.33 -14.34
N GLY A 151 15.40 9.12 -13.88
CA GLY A 151 16.22 8.50 -12.85
C GLY A 151 17.60 8.19 -13.40
N ARG A 152 18.65 8.48 -12.61
CA ARG A 152 20.02 8.19 -13.01
C ARG A 152 20.15 6.73 -13.46
N ALA A 153 20.73 6.52 -14.64
CA ALA A 153 21.18 5.21 -15.06
C ALA A 153 22.38 4.80 -14.20
N THR A 154 22.17 3.88 -13.30
CA THR A 154 23.27 3.32 -12.52
C THR A 154 23.96 2.25 -13.37
N ARG A 155 25.28 2.31 -13.49
CA ARG A 155 26.05 1.26 -14.16
C ARG A 155 25.88 -0.05 -13.36
N ALA A 156 25.29 -1.05 -13.98
CA ALA A 156 25.26 -2.42 -13.49
C ALA A 156 26.35 -3.25 -14.19
N MET A 157 26.78 -4.33 -13.56
CA MET A 157 27.78 -5.26 -14.16
C MET A 157 27.20 -6.01 -15.37
N PHE A 158 25.88 -6.15 -15.42
CA PHE A 158 25.14 -6.81 -16.50
C PHE A 158 24.07 -5.86 -17.05
N PRO A 159 23.56 -6.11 -18.29
CA PRO A 159 22.47 -5.33 -18.85
C PRO A 159 21.27 -5.26 -17.92
N THR A 160 20.73 -4.06 -17.74
CA THR A 160 19.50 -3.83 -16.99
C THR A 160 18.28 -4.02 -17.89
N ASP A 161 17.12 -4.28 -17.29
CA ASP A 161 15.85 -4.37 -18.01
C ASP A 161 15.57 -3.06 -18.76
N ALA A 162 15.32 -3.18 -20.06
CA ALA A 162 15.05 -2.05 -20.95
C ALA A 162 13.79 -1.25 -20.53
N ALA A 163 12.86 -1.88 -19.84
CA ALA A 163 11.67 -1.22 -19.32
C ALA A 163 11.96 -0.04 -18.35
N PHE A 164 13.16 0.01 -17.77
CA PHE A 164 13.57 1.11 -16.87
C PHE A 164 14.34 2.24 -17.57
N GLN A 165 14.64 2.09 -18.86
CA GLN A 165 15.42 3.09 -19.59
C GLN A 165 14.62 4.37 -19.82
N GLY A 166 15.21 5.51 -19.53
CA GLY A 166 14.57 6.81 -19.73
C GLY A 166 13.45 7.15 -18.77
N LEU A 167 13.07 6.27 -17.84
CA LEU A 167 11.97 6.50 -16.93
C LEU A 167 12.31 7.56 -15.87
N SER A 168 11.36 8.49 -15.65
CA SER A 168 11.34 9.35 -14.47
C SER A 168 11.11 8.52 -13.20
N TYR A 169 11.38 9.09 -12.01
CA TYR A 169 11.05 8.41 -10.76
C TYR A 169 9.55 8.10 -10.63
N ASN A 170 8.67 9.01 -11.07
CA ASN A 170 7.25 8.77 -11.11
C ASN A 170 6.92 7.53 -11.96
N GLN A 171 7.46 7.44 -13.16
CA GLN A 171 7.27 6.29 -14.04
C GLN A 171 7.88 5.00 -13.46
N ARG A 172 8.99 5.07 -12.73
CA ARG A 172 9.56 3.90 -12.04
C ARG A 172 8.65 3.39 -10.92
N TYR A 173 7.98 4.28 -10.17
CA TYR A 173 6.98 3.87 -9.19
C TYR A 173 5.76 3.25 -9.86
N GLN A 174 5.31 3.79 -10.99
CA GLN A 174 4.23 3.19 -11.78
C GLN A 174 4.62 1.77 -12.25
N GLU A 175 5.83 1.60 -12.78
CA GLU A 175 6.34 0.29 -13.22
C GLU A 175 6.44 -0.70 -12.06
N MET A 176 6.89 -0.26 -10.89
CA MET A 176 6.93 -1.07 -9.67
C MET A 176 5.53 -1.59 -9.31
N ILE A 177 4.54 -0.70 -9.24
CA ILE A 177 3.15 -1.07 -8.90
C ILE A 177 2.55 -1.98 -9.98
N ARG A 178 2.78 -1.67 -11.25
CA ARG A 178 2.33 -2.49 -12.38
C ARG A 178 2.85 -3.92 -12.28
N ARG A 179 4.15 -4.08 -11.93
CA ARG A 179 4.75 -5.40 -11.73
C ARG A 179 4.22 -6.10 -10.49
N PHE A 180 4.05 -5.39 -9.38
CA PHE A 180 3.49 -5.99 -8.17
C PHE A 180 2.12 -6.61 -8.42
N ILE A 181 1.25 -5.93 -9.17
CA ILE A 181 -0.08 -6.45 -9.50
C ILE A 181 0.00 -7.52 -10.60
N GLY A 182 0.78 -7.27 -11.66
CA GLY A 182 0.91 -8.19 -12.79
C GLY A 182 1.50 -9.55 -12.41
N GLU A 183 2.49 -9.56 -11.52
CA GLU A 183 3.15 -10.77 -11.01
C GLU A 183 2.48 -11.33 -9.74
N ARG A 184 1.35 -10.74 -9.31
CA ARG A 184 0.61 -11.14 -8.10
C ARG A 184 1.45 -11.12 -6.82
N VAL A 185 2.41 -10.22 -6.72
CA VAL A 185 3.07 -9.90 -5.45
C VAL A 185 2.07 -9.24 -4.49
N TYR A 186 1.18 -8.41 -5.06
CA TYR A 186 -0.03 -7.91 -4.45
C TYR A 186 -1.21 -8.18 -5.38
N ASP A 187 -2.34 -8.59 -4.82
CA ASP A 187 -3.53 -8.96 -5.59
C ASP A 187 -4.28 -7.74 -6.13
N ALA A 188 -4.16 -6.61 -5.45
CA ALA A 188 -4.75 -5.34 -5.87
C ALA A 188 -3.90 -4.15 -5.41
N GLY A 189 -3.99 -3.05 -6.14
CA GLY A 189 -3.30 -1.81 -5.81
C GLY A 189 -4.15 -0.58 -6.00
N TRP A 190 -3.73 0.50 -5.34
CA TRP A 190 -4.21 1.85 -5.59
C TRP A 190 -3.03 2.79 -5.62
N PHE A 191 -2.76 3.36 -6.79
CA PHE A 191 -1.64 4.27 -7.00
C PHE A 191 -2.15 5.67 -7.31
N ILE A 192 -1.77 6.60 -6.44
CA ILE A 192 -2.17 8.00 -6.50
C ILE A 192 -0.92 8.85 -6.68
N THR A 193 -0.92 9.75 -7.65
CA THR A 193 0.00 10.88 -7.66
C THR A 193 -0.72 12.14 -7.20
N THR A 194 -0.02 13.02 -6.49
CA THR A 194 -0.62 14.24 -5.96
C THR A 194 0.33 15.42 -6.09
N LYS A 195 -0.21 16.56 -6.49
CA LYS A 195 0.51 17.81 -6.68
C LYS A 195 -0.07 18.91 -5.80
N ARG A 196 0.81 19.74 -5.27
CA ARG A 196 0.43 20.99 -4.59
C ARG A 196 0.99 22.16 -5.37
N ALA A 197 0.13 23.07 -5.79
CA ALA A 197 0.50 24.29 -6.51
C ALA A 197 -0.45 25.42 -6.10
N ASP A 198 0.08 26.58 -5.76
CA ASP A 198 -0.66 27.82 -5.49
C ASP A 198 -1.78 27.69 -4.43
N GLY A 199 -1.59 26.79 -3.46
CA GLY A 199 -2.58 26.49 -2.41
C GLY A 199 -3.55 25.37 -2.76
N ASP A 200 -3.62 24.95 -4.02
CA ASP A 200 -4.48 23.88 -4.48
C ASP A 200 -3.81 22.50 -4.35
N ILE A 201 -4.63 21.50 -4.06
CA ILE A 201 -4.23 20.09 -4.00
C ILE A 201 -4.99 19.34 -5.08
N SER A 202 -4.26 18.72 -5.99
CA SER A 202 -4.82 17.86 -7.03
C SER A 202 -4.25 16.45 -6.93
N TYR A 203 -4.95 15.48 -7.50
CA TYR A 203 -4.48 14.11 -7.62
C TYR A 203 -4.82 13.50 -8.97
N LEU A 204 -4.06 12.48 -9.35
CA LEU A 204 -4.31 11.62 -10.50
C LEU A 204 -4.15 10.16 -10.10
N GLU A 205 -4.79 9.28 -10.84
CA GLU A 205 -4.63 7.82 -10.78
C GLU A 205 -4.04 7.34 -12.13
N PRO A 206 -2.73 7.51 -12.33
CA PRO A 206 -2.12 7.36 -13.66
C PRO A 206 -2.04 5.92 -14.15
N LEU A 207 -2.36 4.94 -13.29
CA LEU A 207 -2.26 3.52 -13.60
C LEU A 207 -3.66 2.89 -13.65
N ALA A 208 -4.16 2.61 -14.85
CA ALA A 208 -5.51 2.10 -15.05
C ALA A 208 -5.82 0.78 -14.29
N THR A 209 -4.80 0.00 -13.96
CA THR A 209 -4.92 -1.25 -13.18
C THR A 209 -4.87 -1.02 -11.66
N ALA A 210 -4.64 0.20 -11.20
CA ALA A 210 -4.46 0.55 -9.80
C ALA A 210 -5.19 1.85 -9.43
N THR A 211 -6.46 1.94 -9.78
CA THR A 211 -7.37 3.05 -9.44
C THR A 211 -8.26 2.68 -8.25
N ALA A 212 -8.90 3.68 -7.64
CA ALA A 212 -9.89 3.48 -6.58
C ALA A 212 -11.03 2.55 -7.00
N SER A 213 -11.53 2.70 -8.23
CA SER A 213 -12.62 1.86 -8.76
C SER A 213 -12.19 0.41 -9.00
N VAL A 214 -10.98 0.20 -9.50
CA VAL A 214 -10.41 -1.15 -9.69
C VAL A 214 -10.19 -1.83 -8.35
N LEU A 215 -9.64 -1.09 -7.36
CA LEU A 215 -9.48 -1.61 -6.01
C LEU A 215 -10.82 -2.00 -5.38
N TYR A 216 -11.86 -1.16 -5.53
CA TYR A 216 -13.21 -1.47 -5.06
C TYR A 216 -13.73 -2.79 -5.64
N ALA A 217 -13.67 -2.94 -6.96
CA ALA A 217 -14.12 -4.15 -7.65
C ALA A 217 -13.34 -5.39 -7.23
N ALA A 218 -12.03 -5.27 -7.01
CA ALA A 218 -11.17 -6.36 -6.55
C ALA A 218 -11.52 -6.80 -5.12
N ILE A 219 -11.76 -5.85 -4.21
CA ILE A 219 -12.20 -6.13 -2.83
C ILE A 219 -13.59 -6.79 -2.85
N GLU A 220 -14.53 -6.26 -3.62
CA GLU A 220 -15.87 -6.84 -3.75
C GLU A 220 -15.81 -8.31 -4.23
N GLY A 221 -15.02 -8.56 -5.28
CA GLY A 221 -14.79 -9.92 -5.80
C GLY A 221 -14.19 -10.83 -4.73
N ARG A 222 -13.16 -10.36 -4.01
CA ARG A 222 -12.54 -11.12 -2.91
C ARG A 222 -13.52 -11.47 -1.80
N VAL A 223 -14.32 -10.51 -1.37
CA VAL A 223 -15.32 -10.73 -0.31
C VAL A 223 -16.39 -11.75 -0.76
N LYS A 224 -16.86 -11.64 -2.01
CA LYS A 224 -17.81 -12.61 -2.59
C LYS A 224 -17.25 -14.04 -2.59
N VAL A 225 -15.99 -14.21 -3.01
CA VAL A 225 -15.33 -15.53 -3.01
C VAL A 225 -15.23 -16.09 -1.59
N VAL A 226 -14.71 -15.30 -0.63
CA VAL A 226 -14.57 -15.76 0.77
C VAL A 226 -15.92 -16.11 1.38
N LYS A 227 -16.97 -15.31 1.16
CA LYS A 227 -18.32 -15.60 1.68
C LYS A 227 -18.91 -16.86 1.06
N ALA A 228 -18.68 -17.11 -0.23
CA ALA A 228 -19.14 -18.33 -0.89
C ALA A 228 -18.45 -19.56 -0.31
N MET A 229 -17.14 -19.54 -0.15
CA MET A 229 -16.38 -20.65 0.45
C MET A 229 -16.81 -20.97 1.88
N LEU A 230 -17.17 -19.95 2.67
CA LEU A 230 -17.61 -20.12 4.06
C LEU A 230 -19.09 -20.55 4.21
N LYS A 231 -19.90 -20.45 3.13
CA LYS A 231 -21.30 -20.92 3.14
C LYS A 231 -21.43 -22.40 2.83
N GLU A 232 -20.43 -22.98 2.21
CA GLU A 232 -20.39 -24.40 1.85
C GLU A 232 -19.89 -25.28 3.01
N GLN A 233 -19.58 -24.68 4.16
CA GLN A 233 -19.25 -25.36 5.41
C GLN A 233 -20.44 -25.31 6.40
#